data_5a2dae2d5a22be7e4f5d0f26d14953ad
#
_entry.id   5a2dae2d5a22be7e4f5d0f26d14953ad
#
_cell.length_a   1.000
_cell.length_b   1.000
_cell.length_c   1.000
_cell.angle_alpha   90.00
_cell.angle_beta   90.00
_cell.angle_gamma   90.00
#
_symmetry.space_group_name_H-M   'P 1'
#
loop_
_entity.id
_entity.type
_entity.pdbx_description
1 polymer ?
#
loop_
_entity_poly.entity_id
_entity_poly.type
_entity_poly.pdbx_seq_one_letter_code
_entity_poly.pdbx_strand_id
1 'polypeptide(L)'
;VSLLTVPIASRIGLKTEQAHADAPHSSLFAGWMATRSEEIVAAIAATRRGDWQALGRMSEIDSMRLHGITMSGGDDYKIIGWEPENILLFRMCNELRAQGIPVYCSTDTGPTAVFMLAKAHEEAVVAAIQAILPNHDVIRGQIAGPATLVDVADAKSLLGMA
;
A
#
# COMPACT_ATOMS: atom_id res chain seq x y z
N VAL A 1 10.69 -9.95 -6.35
CA VAL A 1 9.49 -9.24 -5.89
C VAL A 1 9.13 -8.18 -6.91
N SER A 2 7.87 -8.14 -7.31
CA SER A 2 7.29 -7.07 -8.12
C SER A 2 6.39 -6.21 -7.26
N LEU A 3 6.30 -4.94 -7.62
CA LEU A 3 5.35 -3.99 -7.08
C LEU A 3 4.43 -3.54 -8.21
N LEU A 4 3.12 -3.62 -7.99
CA LEU A 4 2.14 -3.05 -8.91
C LEU A 4 1.43 -1.91 -8.19
N THR A 5 1.28 -0.77 -8.87
CA THR A 5 0.55 0.38 -8.33
C THR A 5 -0.66 0.64 -9.21
N VAL A 6 -1.82 0.73 -8.59
CA VAL A 6 -3.09 1.12 -9.23
C VAL A 6 -3.49 2.48 -8.68
N PRO A 7 -3.24 3.56 -9.45
CA PRO A 7 -3.70 4.89 -9.06
C PRO A 7 -5.23 4.93 -9.03
N ILE A 8 -5.79 5.31 -7.90
CA ILE A 8 -7.22 5.53 -7.73
C ILE A 8 -7.41 6.98 -7.30
N ALA A 9 -8.23 7.71 -8.04
CA ALA A 9 -8.53 9.09 -7.71
C ALA A 9 -9.44 9.15 -6.47
N SER A 10 -9.03 9.93 -5.47
CA SER A 10 -9.89 10.20 -4.32
C SER A 10 -11.05 11.10 -4.73
N ARG A 11 -12.26 10.68 -4.41
CA ARG A 11 -13.49 11.46 -4.62
C ARG A 11 -13.79 12.43 -3.48
N ILE A 12 -13.05 12.30 -2.39
CA ILE A 12 -13.09 13.21 -1.25
C ILE A 12 -11.82 14.05 -1.22
N GLY A 13 -11.91 15.29 -0.76
CA GLY A 13 -10.74 16.12 -0.52
C GLY A 13 -9.97 15.63 0.70
N LEU A 14 -9.26 14.50 0.56
CA LEU A 14 -8.54 13.88 1.66
C LEU A 14 -7.43 14.82 2.14
N LYS A 15 -7.48 15.20 3.41
CA LYS A 15 -6.43 15.96 4.08
C LYS A 15 -5.65 15.02 4.99
N THR A 16 -4.50 14.56 4.52
CA THR A 16 -3.60 13.69 5.29
C THR A 16 -3.24 14.30 6.65
N GLU A 17 -3.01 15.60 6.70
CA GLU A 17 -2.74 16.32 7.94
C GLU A 17 -3.87 16.17 8.97
N GLN A 18 -5.13 16.28 8.51
CA GLN A 18 -6.30 16.11 9.39
C GLN A 18 -6.39 14.65 9.87
N ALA A 19 -6.16 13.68 9.00
CA ALA A 19 -6.15 12.27 9.37
C ALA A 19 -5.13 11.97 10.49
N HIS A 20 -3.93 12.57 10.40
CA HIS A 20 -2.90 12.43 11.42
C HIS A 20 -3.27 13.15 12.73
N ALA A 21 -3.89 14.35 12.65
CA ALA A 21 -4.32 15.08 13.83
C ALA A 21 -5.43 14.34 14.60
N ASP A 22 -6.35 13.69 13.88
CA ASP A 22 -7.48 12.97 14.47
C ASP A 22 -7.11 11.56 14.96
N ALA A 23 -6.05 10.95 14.42
CA ALA A 23 -5.64 9.59 14.74
C ALA A 23 -5.53 9.29 16.26
N PRO A 24 -4.94 10.15 17.11
CA PRO A 24 -4.86 9.93 18.55
C PRO A 24 -6.21 9.84 19.27
N HIS A 25 -7.29 10.39 18.68
CA HIS A 25 -8.64 10.33 19.24
C HIS A 25 -9.37 9.00 18.96
N SER A 26 -8.82 8.18 18.04
CA SER A 26 -9.35 6.85 17.79
C SER A 26 -9.09 5.92 18.99
N SER A 27 -10.13 5.20 19.42
CA SER A 27 -10.00 4.15 20.45
C SER A 27 -9.06 3.00 20.02
N LEU A 28 -8.76 2.88 18.72
CA LEU A 28 -7.84 1.87 18.18
C LEU A 28 -6.38 2.32 18.24
N PHE A 29 -6.11 3.63 18.38
CA PHE A 29 -4.76 4.20 18.28
C PHE A 29 -3.81 3.69 19.36
N ALA A 30 -4.23 3.66 20.61
CA ALA A 30 -3.39 3.22 21.73
C ALA A 30 -2.96 1.76 21.57
N GLY A 31 -3.87 0.87 21.16
CA GLY A 31 -3.57 -0.53 20.89
C GLY A 31 -2.60 -0.71 19.72
N TRP A 32 -2.78 0.06 18.67
CA TRP A 32 -1.86 0.06 17.52
C TRP A 32 -0.47 0.54 17.91
N MET A 33 -0.35 1.63 18.67
CA MET A 33 0.93 2.17 19.15
C MET A 33 1.67 1.20 20.07
N ALA A 34 0.96 0.44 20.90
CA ALA A 34 1.55 -0.52 21.83
C ALA A 34 2.36 -1.64 21.15
N THR A 35 2.00 -2.00 19.90
CA THR A 35 2.67 -3.07 19.15
C THR A 35 3.74 -2.58 18.16
N ARG A 36 3.87 -1.26 17.93
CA ARG A 36 4.74 -0.68 16.89
C ARG A 36 6.21 -1.11 17.00
N SER A 37 6.79 -1.05 18.18
CA SER A 37 8.21 -1.38 18.35
C SER A 37 8.52 -2.83 17.98
N GLU A 38 7.68 -3.77 18.41
CA GLU A 38 7.86 -5.20 18.11
C GLU A 38 7.65 -5.48 16.61
N GLU A 39 6.64 -4.86 16.00
CA GLU A 39 6.33 -5.03 14.58
C GLU A 39 7.43 -4.45 13.69
N ILE A 40 8.04 -3.32 14.05
CA ILE A 40 9.20 -2.76 13.35
C ILE A 40 10.38 -3.73 13.40
N VAL A 41 10.69 -4.29 14.58
CA VAL A 41 11.76 -5.29 14.74
C VAL A 41 11.47 -6.53 13.89
N ALA A 42 10.23 -7.01 13.88
CA ALA A 42 9.82 -8.15 13.07
C ALA A 42 9.94 -7.86 11.56
N ALA A 43 9.56 -6.65 11.11
CA ALA A 43 9.70 -6.24 9.71
C ALA A 43 11.16 -6.14 9.28
N ILE A 44 12.04 -5.58 10.12
CA ILE A 44 13.49 -5.56 9.86
C ILE A 44 14.04 -6.99 9.75
N ALA A 45 13.64 -7.88 10.64
CA ALA A 45 14.07 -9.27 10.60
C ALA A 45 13.58 -10.00 9.34
N ALA A 46 12.33 -9.78 8.91
CA ALA A 46 11.79 -10.32 7.67
C ALA A 46 12.55 -9.78 6.44
N THR A 47 12.85 -8.49 6.41
CA THR A 47 13.65 -7.85 5.34
C THR A 47 15.03 -8.50 5.23
N ARG A 48 15.73 -8.69 6.36
CA ARG A 48 17.06 -9.30 6.38
C ARG A 48 17.08 -10.76 5.91
N ARG A 49 15.99 -11.49 6.07
CA ARG A 49 15.84 -12.87 5.57
C ARG A 49 15.32 -12.95 4.13
N GLY A 50 14.96 -11.81 3.52
CA GLY A 50 14.31 -11.81 2.21
C GLY A 50 12.89 -12.38 2.23
N ASP A 51 12.24 -12.40 3.40
CA ASP A 51 10.88 -12.94 3.59
C ASP A 51 9.84 -11.89 3.16
N TRP A 52 9.73 -11.71 1.86
CA TRP A 52 8.82 -10.73 1.29
C TRP A 52 7.33 -11.04 1.57
N GLN A 53 6.99 -12.31 1.77
CA GLN A 53 5.60 -12.68 2.10
C GLN A 53 5.23 -12.24 3.51
N ALA A 54 6.14 -12.37 4.48
CA ALA A 54 5.93 -11.82 5.80
C ALA A 54 5.79 -10.30 5.76
N LEU A 55 6.63 -9.61 5.01
CA LEU A 55 6.53 -8.16 4.80
C LEU A 55 5.18 -7.76 4.17
N GLY A 56 4.76 -8.48 3.14
CA GLY A 56 3.48 -8.22 2.49
C GLY A 56 2.29 -8.37 3.44
N ARG A 57 2.26 -9.43 4.25
CA ARG A 57 1.23 -9.62 5.29
C ARG A 57 1.24 -8.51 6.32
N MET A 58 2.42 -8.12 6.80
CA MET A 58 2.56 -7.02 7.78
C MET A 58 2.06 -5.70 7.20
N SER A 59 2.46 -5.37 5.97
CA SER A 59 2.05 -4.15 5.28
C SER A 59 0.53 -4.10 5.07
N GLU A 60 -0.07 -5.21 4.65
CA GLU A 60 -1.53 -5.29 4.45
C GLU A 60 -2.29 -5.09 5.77
N ILE A 61 -1.88 -5.77 6.86
CA ILE A 61 -2.49 -5.63 8.17
C ILE A 61 -2.34 -4.20 8.70
N ASP A 62 -1.15 -3.62 8.54
CA ASP A 62 -0.88 -2.27 9.03
C ASP A 62 -1.68 -1.20 8.27
N SER A 63 -1.81 -1.35 6.96
CA SER A 63 -2.68 -0.52 6.14
C SER A 63 -4.15 -0.60 6.60
N MET A 64 -4.67 -1.79 6.89
CA MET A 64 -6.04 -1.96 7.40
C MET A 64 -6.23 -1.28 8.76
N ARG A 65 -5.23 -1.35 9.64
CA ARG A 65 -5.26 -0.68 10.95
C ARG A 65 -5.22 0.84 10.81
N LEU A 66 -4.36 1.36 9.93
CA LEU A 66 -4.28 2.79 9.62
C LEU A 66 -5.66 3.33 9.24
N HIS A 67 -6.33 2.67 8.29
CA HIS A 67 -7.67 3.09 7.86
C HIS A 67 -8.72 2.92 8.96
N GLY A 68 -8.63 1.88 9.78
CA GLY A 68 -9.49 1.74 10.97
C GLY A 68 -9.35 2.90 11.93
N ILE A 69 -8.13 3.38 12.16
CA ILE A 69 -7.82 4.53 13.00
C ILE A 69 -8.37 5.82 12.39
N THR A 70 -8.10 6.09 11.11
CA THR A 70 -8.57 7.32 10.45
C THR A 70 -10.10 7.38 10.36
N MET A 71 -10.75 6.24 10.11
CA MET A 71 -12.22 6.15 10.09
C MET A 71 -12.86 6.35 11.46
N SER A 72 -12.14 6.14 12.56
CA SER A 72 -12.68 6.23 13.93
C SER A 72 -12.09 7.38 14.74
N GLY A 73 -11.16 8.16 14.21
CA GLY A 73 -10.48 9.24 14.93
C GLY A 73 -11.29 10.52 15.05
N GLY A 74 -12.01 10.94 14.01
CA GLY A 74 -12.78 12.18 14.03
C GLY A 74 -14.13 12.03 14.74
N ASP A 75 -14.60 13.08 15.40
CA ASP A 75 -15.90 13.08 16.09
C ASP A 75 -17.05 13.27 15.09
N ASP A 76 -17.10 14.39 14.40
CA ASP A 76 -18.20 14.75 13.50
C ASP A 76 -17.95 14.36 12.05
N TYR A 77 -16.69 14.22 11.65
CA TYR A 77 -16.29 13.89 10.29
C TYR A 77 -15.42 12.65 10.25
N LYS A 78 -15.84 11.62 9.50
CA LYS A 78 -15.11 10.38 9.33
C LYS A 78 -14.28 10.41 8.05
N ILE A 79 -13.00 10.16 8.18
CA ILE A 79 -12.08 10.08 7.03
C ILE A 79 -12.08 8.65 6.50
N ILE A 80 -12.75 8.47 5.37
CA ILE A 80 -12.75 7.18 4.65
C ILE A 80 -11.84 7.36 3.44
N GLY A 81 -10.61 6.90 3.57
CA GLY A 81 -9.58 7.01 2.54
C GLY A 81 -9.74 6.02 1.39
N TRP A 82 -10.64 5.04 1.51
CA TRP A 82 -10.91 4.06 0.47
C TRP A 82 -12.04 4.50 -0.45
N GLU A 83 -11.91 4.14 -1.71
CA GLU A 83 -12.95 4.20 -2.72
C GLU A 83 -13.53 2.79 -2.95
N PRO A 84 -14.69 2.64 -3.60
CA PRO A 84 -15.27 1.32 -3.88
C PRO A 84 -14.31 0.36 -4.57
N GLU A 85 -13.44 0.89 -5.41
CA GLU A 85 -12.38 0.16 -6.12
C GLU A 85 -11.45 -0.59 -5.16
N ASN A 86 -11.12 0.00 -4.02
CA ASN A 86 -10.25 -0.64 -3.01
C ASN A 86 -10.89 -1.92 -2.45
N ILE A 87 -12.19 -1.91 -2.20
CA ILE A 87 -12.91 -3.09 -1.69
C ILE A 87 -12.88 -4.23 -2.72
N LEU A 88 -13.02 -3.91 -4.01
CA LEU A 88 -12.90 -4.89 -5.08
C LEU A 88 -11.49 -5.49 -5.13
N LEU A 89 -10.46 -4.64 -5.04
CA LEU A 89 -9.05 -5.06 -5.04
C LEU A 89 -8.71 -5.94 -3.83
N PHE A 90 -9.20 -5.62 -2.63
CA PHE A 90 -8.97 -6.44 -1.42
C PHE A 90 -9.61 -7.82 -1.55
N ARG A 91 -10.83 -7.90 -2.10
CA ARG A 91 -11.51 -9.17 -2.38
C ARG A 91 -10.74 -10.00 -3.41
N MET A 92 -10.29 -9.37 -4.50
CA MET A 92 -9.45 -10.01 -5.51
C MET A 92 -8.18 -10.62 -4.88
N CYS A 93 -7.49 -9.91 -3.98
CA CYS A 93 -6.33 -10.45 -3.28
C CYS A 93 -6.66 -11.74 -2.51
N ASN A 94 -7.82 -11.77 -1.83
CA ASN A 94 -8.26 -12.97 -1.12
C ASN A 94 -8.54 -14.14 -2.08
N GLU A 95 -9.19 -13.87 -3.20
CA GLU A 95 -9.48 -14.86 -4.23
C GLU A 95 -8.21 -15.44 -4.88
N LEU A 96 -7.26 -14.57 -5.20
CA LEU A 96 -5.95 -14.99 -5.76
C LEU A 96 -5.16 -15.83 -4.75
N ARG A 97 -5.14 -15.44 -3.47
CA ARG A 97 -4.49 -16.25 -2.43
C ARG A 97 -5.15 -17.62 -2.26
N ALA A 98 -6.48 -17.71 -2.36
CA ALA A 98 -7.20 -18.98 -2.32
C ALA A 98 -6.85 -19.89 -3.51
N GLN A 99 -6.39 -19.31 -4.63
CA GLN A 99 -5.89 -20.01 -5.81
C GLN A 99 -4.38 -20.32 -5.74
N GLY A 100 -3.72 -20.01 -4.63
CA GLY A 100 -2.29 -20.25 -4.44
C GLY A 100 -1.37 -19.17 -5.02
N ILE A 101 -1.91 -17.99 -5.35
CA ILE A 101 -1.13 -16.84 -5.83
C ILE A 101 -0.91 -15.87 -4.67
N PRO A 102 0.27 -15.83 -4.03
CA PRO A 102 0.57 -14.91 -2.94
C PRO A 102 0.63 -13.47 -3.47
N VAL A 103 -0.29 -12.65 -3.05
CA VAL A 103 -0.36 -11.22 -3.35
C VAL A 103 -0.87 -10.47 -2.11
N TYR A 104 -0.29 -9.33 -1.81
CA TYR A 104 -0.61 -8.50 -0.66
C TYR A 104 -0.86 -7.08 -1.13
N CYS A 105 -1.92 -6.46 -0.64
CA CYS A 105 -2.33 -5.11 -1.04
C CYS A 105 -2.22 -4.15 0.14
N SER A 106 -1.64 -3.00 -0.11
CA SER A 106 -1.53 -1.91 0.86
C SER A 106 -1.99 -0.61 0.22
N THR A 107 -2.57 0.26 1.03
CA THR A 107 -2.87 1.64 0.69
C THR A 107 -2.25 2.54 1.77
N ASP A 108 -1.87 3.75 1.41
CA ASP A 108 -1.52 4.78 2.40
C ASP A 108 -2.80 5.51 2.85
N THR A 109 -2.75 6.75 3.28
CA THR A 109 -3.94 7.53 3.66
C THR A 109 -4.95 7.69 2.52
N GLY A 110 -4.51 7.65 1.29
CA GLY A 110 -5.34 7.72 0.08
C GLY A 110 -5.67 6.36 -0.54
N PRO A 111 -6.49 6.34 -1.60
CA PRO A 111 -7.02 5.11 -2.19
C PRO A 111 -6.05 4.41 -3.15
N THR A 112 -4.93 5.03 -3.56
CA THR A 112 -3.97 4.37 -4.44
C THR A 112 -3.50 3.05 -3.84
N ALA A 113 -3.69 1.95 -4.56
CA ALA A 113 -3.37 0.61 -4.09
C ALA A 113 -2.00 0.15 -4.61
N VAL A 114 -1.19 -0.42 -3.72
CA VAL A 114 0.11 -1.02 -4.05
C VAL A 114 0.09 -2.49 -3.72
N PHE A 115 0.47 -3.32 -4.68
CA PHE A 115 0.51 -4.77 -4.54
C PHE A 115 1.95 -5.26 -4.47
N MET A 116 2.25 -6.15 -3.53
CA MET A 116 3.50 -6.87 -3.42
C MET A 116 3.27 -8.33 -3.79
N LEU A 117 4.06 -8.86 -4.74
CA LEU A 117 3.90 -10.21 -5.28
C LEU A 117 5.22 -10.77 -5.84
N ALA A 118 5.26 -12.07 -6.10
CA ALA A 118 6.38 -12.66 -6.84
C ALA A 118 6.28 -12.31 -8.33
N LYS A 119 7.42 -12.04 -8.97
CA LYS A 119 7.49 -11.71 -10.42
C LYS A 119 6.78 -12.74 -11.29
N ALA A 120 6.85 -14.03 -10.93
CA ALA A 120 6.19 -15.10 -11.67
C ALA A 120 4.67 -14.99 -11.76
N HIS A 121 4.03 -14.24 -10.85
CA HIS A 121 2.57 -14.07 -10.81
C HIS A 121 2.10 -12.71 -11.37
N GLU A 122 3.02 -11.87 -11.85
CA GLU A 122 2.74 -10.49 -12.24
C GLU A 122 1.63 -10.40 -13.29
N GLU A 123 1.72 -11.18 -14.37
CA GLU A 123 0.72 -11.14 -15.44
C GLU A 123 -0.67 -11.62 -14.97
N ALA A 124 -0.71 -12.63 -14.12
CA ALA A 124 -1.98 -13.12 -13.57
C ALA A 124 -2.66 -12.07 -12.69
N VAL A 125 -1.88 -11.37 -11.85
CA VAL A 125 -2.40 -10.30 -10.99
C VAL A 125 -2.83 -9.09 -11.81
N VAL A 126 -2.05 -8.68 -12.83
CA VAL A 126 -2.42 -7.60 -13.75
C VAL A 126 -3.73 -7.93 -14.46
N ALA A 127 -3.87 -9.15 -15.00
CA ALA A 127 -5.09 -9.58 -15.66
C ALA A 127 -6.31 -9.55 -14.71
N ALA A 128 -6.14 -9.98 -13.45
CA ALA A 128 -7.20 -9.93 -12.44
C ALA A 128 -7.60 -8.48 -12.10
N ILE A 129 -6.63 -7.57 -11.96
CA ILE A 129 -6.91 -6.14 -11.74
C ILE A 129 -7.69 -5.58 -12.92
N GLN A 130 -7.25 -5.81 -14.15
CA GLN A 130 -7.90 -5.29 -15.36
C GLN A 130 -9.29 -5.87 -15.58
N ALA A 131 -9.55 -7.10 -15.14
CA ALA A 131 -10.87 -7.70 -15.22
C ALA A 131 -11.92 -6.96 -14.37
N ILE A 132 -11.51 -6.43 -13.21
CA ILE A 132 -12.40 -5.71 -12.29
C ILE A 132 -12.34 -4.19 -12.45
N LEU A 133 -11.21 -3.66 -12.92
CA LEU A 133 -10.95 -2.23 -13.11
C LEU A 133 -10.38 -1.97 -14.52
N PRO A 134 -11.15 -2.19 -15.60
CA PRO A 134 -10.63 -2.18 -16.97
C PRO A 134 -10.10 -0.82 -17.44
N ASN A 135 -10.49 0.27 -16.77
CA ASN A 135 -10.12 1.63 -17.15
C ASN A 135 -9.03 2.23 -16.23
N HIS A 136 -8.41 1.41 -15.38
CA HIS A 136 -7.36 1.88 -14.49
C HIS A 136 -5.99 1.44 -14.99
N ASP A 137 -5.02 2.34 -14.88
CA ASP A 137 -3.63 2.03 -15.18
C ASP A 137 -3.07 1.08 -14.11
N VAL A 138 -2.19 0.18 -14.53
CA VAL A 138 -1.41 -0.67 -13.65
C VAL A 138 0.06 -0.35 -13.90
N ILE A 139 0.66 0.40 -12.99
CA ILE A 139 2.07 0.78 -13.05
C ILE A 139 2.91 -0.35 -12.48
N ARG A 140 3.83 -0.87 -13.29
CA ARG A 140 4.73 -1.97 -12.90
C ARG A 140 6.01 -1.38 -12.31
N GLY A 141 6.39 -1.84 -11.13
CA GLY A 141 7.60 -1.45 -10.43
C GLY A 141 8.35 -2.68 -9.91
N GLN A 142 9.55 -2.41 -9.42
CA GLN A 142 10.39 -3.41 -8.77
C GLN A 142 11.17 -2.79 -7.62
N ILE A 143 11.73 -3.62 -6.75
CA ILE A 143 12.63 -3.15 -5.71
C ILE A 143 13.89 -2.63 -6.39
N ALA A 144 14.21 -1.36 -6.16
CA ALA A 144 15.42 -0.71 -6.66
C ALA A 144 16.65 -1.12 -5.84
N GLY A 145 17.81 -0.74 -6.32
CA GLY A 145 19.07 -0.80 -5.58
C GLY A 145 19.13 0.23 -4.45
N PRO A 146 20.28 0.32 -3.74
CA PRO A 146 20.50 1.34 -2.73
C PRO A 146 20.45 2.74 -3.34
N ALA A 147 20.22 3.74 -2.50
CA ALA A 147 20.35 5.14 -2.90
C ALA A 147 21.76 5.43 -3.42
N THR A 148 21.87 6.10 -4.57
CA THR A 148 23.12 6.49 -5.19
C THR A 148 23.11 7.98 -5.47
N LEU A 149 24.30 8.61 -5.45
CA LEU A 149 24.45 9.97 -5.93
C LEU A 149 24.45 9.94 -7.46
N VAL A 150 23.64 10.79 -8.05
CA VAL A 150 23.55 11.00 -9.51
C VAL A 150 24.22 12.32 -9.81
N ASP A 151 25.07 12.39 -10.82
CA ASP A 151 25.65 13.65 -11.23
C ASP A 151 24.61 14.58 -11.88
N VAL A 152 24.96 15.86 -12.04
CA VAL A 152 24.00 16.86 -12.54
C VAL A 152 23.57 16.60 -13.98
N ALA A 153 24.43 16.06 -14.82
CA ALA A 153 24.12 15.74 -16.22
C ALA A 153 23.13 14.57 -16.30
N ASP A 154 23.39 13.50 -15.53
CA ASP A 154 22.52 12.34 -15.44
C ASP A 154 21.16 12.71 -14.81
N ALA A 155 21.16 13.54 -13.76
CA ALA A 155 19.93 14.02 -13.14
C ALA A 155 19.06 14.81 -14.13
N LYS A 156 19.65 15.71 -14.94
CA LYS A 156 18.93 16.45 -15.97
C LYS A 156 18.32 15.52 -17.02
N SER A 157 19.08 14.53 -17.47
CA SER A 157 18.60 13.52 -18.44
C SER A 157 17.43 12.73 -17.89
N LEU A 158 17.52 12.25 -16.64
CA LEU A 158 16.45 11.49 -15.96
C LEU A 158 15.17 12.32 -15.76
N LEU A 159 15.32 13.63 -15.55
CA LEU A 159 14.20 14.56 -15.35
C LEU A 159 13.64 15.13 -16.65
N GLY A 160 14.20 14.77 -17.81
CA GLY A 160 13.82 15.33 -19.10
C GLY A 160 14.11 16.84 -19.23
N MET A 161 15.08 17.34 -18.46
CA MET A 161 15.50 18.74 -18.48
C MET A 161 16.64 18.90 -19.47
N ALA A 162 16.47 19.79 -20.43
CA ALA A 162 17.51 20.19 -21.40
C ALA A 162 18.56 21.09 -20.76
#